data_2425bcfca1cd992edb31ff8d045ae8f8
#
_entry.id   2425bcfca1cd992edb31ff8d045ae8f8
#
_cell.length_a   1.000
_cell.length_b   1.000
_cell.length_c   1.000
_cell.angle_alpha   90.00
_cell.angle_beta   90.00
_cell.angle_gamma   90.00
#
_symmetry.space_group_name_H-M   'P 1'
#
loop_
_entity.id
_entity.type
_entity.pdbx_description
1 polymer ?
#
loop_
_entity_poly.entity_id
_entity_poly.type
_entity_poly.pdbx_seq_one_letter_code
_entity_poly.pdbx_strand_id
1 'polypeptide(L)'
;MKRFTFSVPQNILFGEGVLKELPGVAGKLGGKHGFIISGPTLNRLGVVGQCEEILTQAGIAVSTFCDTEGNPSVETVERAAEAVRASGADFIVALGGGSPMDVAKAVGVVAKYGGSITEYEGADKVPGAIIPLITIPTTAGTGSEVTAFSVITDHKRNYKLTVFSYELIPAYALLDPTLLTSAPASVAAACGVDALIHAEEAYVSLDASPFSEAMSEKAMELIGRSIRTYVADRSNREAASDMLAGSLFAGMAFSWARLGNIHAMSHPVSAFYNVPHGVANGILFPYVVKYNEEAAFEKYRKIYNNISTEKKSAEEFSKGMLEQAVRELNKQLGIPAKLSDVGVTREHFSQMTEDAMKSGNIAVNPRKTGSEDILGIYEEAL
;
A
#
# COMPACT_ATOMS: atom_id res chain seq x y z
N MET A 1 -12.94 -13.97 -22.58
CA MET A 1 -12.20 -13.71 -21.32
C MET A 1 -10.71 -13.73 -21.65
N LYS A 2 -9.95 -12.71 -21.25
CA LYS A 2 -8.48 -12.70 -21.41
C LYS A 2 -7.85 -13.80 -20.54
N ARG A 3 -6.71 -14.36 -20.99
CA ARG A 3 -5.92 -15.27 -20.15
C ARG A 3 -5.33 -14.48 -18.99
N PHE A 4 -5.43 -14.99 -17.78
CA PHE A 4 -4.88 -14.37 -16.57
C PHE A 4 -4.29 -15.44 -15.64
N THR A 5 -3.43 -15.02 -14.73
CA THR A 5 -2.93 -15.79 -13.59
C THR A 5 -3.40 -15.11 -12.32
N PHE A 6 -3.75 -15.88 -11.30
CA PHE A 6 -4.08 -15.40 -9.98
C PHE A 6 -3.51 -16.34 -8.93
N SER A 7 -2.77 -15.79 -7.98
CA SER A 7 -2.27 -16.50 -6.81
C SER A 7 -2.54 -15.67 -5.56
N VAL A 8 -2.80 -16.30 -4.46
CA VAL A 8 -2.95 -15.63 -3.17
C VAL A 8 -1.78 -15.98 -2.27
N PRO A 9 -1.40 -15.11 -1.32
CA PRO A 9 -0.44 -15.43 -0.27
C PRO A 9 -0.85 -16.69 0.48
N GLN A 10 0.12 -17.38 1.01
CA GLN A 10 -0.04 -18.73 1.54
C GLN A 10 -0.98 -18.80 2.74
N ASN A 11 -0.87 -17.86 3.69
CA ASN A 11 -1.63 -17.93 4.92
C ASN A 11 -2.01 -16.53 5.43
N ILE A 12 -3.30 -16.29 5.59
CA ILE A 12 -3.86 -15.07 6.16
C ILE A 12 -4.65 -15.45 7.41
N LEU A 13 -4.28 -14.85 8.55
CA LEU A 13 -5.02 -14.93 9.79
C LEU A 13 -5.66 -13.56 10.04
N PHE A 14 -6.99 -13.52 10.14
CA PHE A 14 -7.74 -12.28 10.31
C PHE A 14 -8.66 -12.36 11.52
N GLY A 15 -8.60 -11.35 12.37
CA GLY A 15 -9.52 -11.19 13.51
C GLY A 15 -8.88 -10.51 14.71
N GLU A 16 -9.73 -10.07 15.65
CA GLU A 16 -9.28 -9.44 16.89
C GLU A 16 -8.44 -10.41 17.73
N GLY A 17 -7.27 -9.95 18.17
CA GLY A 17 -6.35 -10.72 19.00
C GLY A 17 -5.54 -11.76 18.25
N VAL A 18 -5.60 -11.79 16.90
CA VAL A 18 -4.82 -12.74 16.10
C VAL A 18 -3.30 -12.55 16.25
N LEU A 19 -2.86 -11.41 16.78
CA LEU A 19 -1.46 -11.20 17.17
C LEU A 19 -0.94 -12.27 18.12
N LYS A 20 -1.79 -12.84 18.96
CA LYS A 20 -1.44 -13.90 19.91
C LYS A 20 -1.06 -15.22 19.23
N GLU A 21 -1.42 -15.39 17.97
CA GLU A 21 -1.04 -16.56 17.17
C GLU A 21 0.41 -16.49 16.63
N LEU A 22 1.09 -15.34 16.81
CA LEU A 22 2.44 -15.11 16.28
C LEU A 22 3.45 -16.22 16.66
N PRO A 23 3.52 -16.72 17.92
CA PRO A 23 4.43 -17.81 18.24
C PRO A 23 4.09 -19.12 17.54
N GLY A 24 2.80 -19.43 17.40
CA GLY A 24 2.35 -20.63 16.68
C GLY A 24 2.70 -20.56 15.19
N VAL A 25 2.60 -19.37 14.60
CA VAL A 25 3.00 -19.11 13.21
C VAL A 25 4.52 -19.21 13.05
N ALA A 26 5.30 -18.59 13.96
CA ALA A 26 6.76 -18.74 13.97
C ALA A 26 7.20 -20.20 14.09
N GLY A 27 6.53 -20.99 14.95
CA GLY A 27 6.77 -22.43 15.09
C GLY A 27 6.51 -23.22 13.82
N LYS A 28 5.46 -22.87 13.03
CA LYS A 28 5.19 -23.49 11.72
C LYS A 28 6.27 -23.21 10.68
N LEU A 29 6.97 -22.06 10.81
CA LEU A 29 8.14 -21.73 9.99
C LEU A 29 9.43 -22.39 10.48
N GLY A 30 9.39 -23.10 11.63
CA GLY A 30 10.58 -23.67 12.28
C GLY A 30 11.44 -22.60 12.98
N GLY A 31 10.89 -21.40 13.19
CA GLY A 31 11.60 -20.24 13.68
C GLY A 31 11.99 -20.35 15.15
N LYS A 32 13.23 -19.99 15.48
CA LYS A 32 13.78 -19.95 16.84
C LYS A 32 14.27 -18.56 17.23
N HIS A 33 14.57 -17.73 16.25
CA HIS A 33 15.03 -16.35 16.45
C HIS A 33 14.35 -15.42 15.44
N GLY A 34 13.40 -14.62 15.90
CA GLY A 34 12.69 -13.63 15.11
C GLY A 34 13.41 -12.29 15.06
N PHE A 35 13.33 -11.60 13.93
CA PHE A 35 13.81 -10.23 13.78
C PHE A 35 12.64 -9.30 13.45
N ILE A 36 12.27 -8.41 14.40
CA ILE A 36 11.17 -7.46 14.21
C ILE A 36 11.70 -6.21 13.50
N ILE A 37 11.11 -5.87 12.35
CA ILE A 37 11.33 -4.61 11.63
C ILE A 37 10.10 -3.74 11.80
N SER A 38 10.31 -2.51 12.33
CA SER A 38 9.23 -1.57 12.64
C SER A 38 9.71 -0.12 12.53
N GLY A 39 8.79 0.82 12.76
CA GLY A 39 9.12 2.24 12.85
C GLY A 39 9.22 2.74 14.30
N PRO A 40 9.87 3.91 14.54
CA PRO A 40 10.11 4.45 15.87
C PRO A 40 8.82 4.78 16.63
N THR A 41 7.74 5.07 15.93
CA THR A 41 6.44 5.39 16.55
C THR A 41 5.83 4.18 17.24
N LEU A 42 5.77 3.03 16.57
CA LEU A 42 5.22 1.80 17.16
C LEU A 42 6.08 1.27 18.31
N ASN A 43 7.39 1.49 18.23
CA ASN A 43 8.29 1.19 19.34
C ASN A 43 7.96 2.04 20.59
N ARG A 44 7.82 3.36 20.42
CA ARG A 44 7.42 4.26 21.53
C ARG A 44 6.04 3.95 22.10
N LEU A 45 5.11 3.50 21.28
CA LEU A 45 3.76 3.11 21.68
C LEU A 45 3.70 1.72 22.37
N GLY A 46 4.83 1.01 22.46
CA GLY A 46 4.92 -0.30 23.11
C GLY A 46 4.40 -1.48 22.27
N VAL A 47 3.99 -1.25 21.02
CA VAL A 47 3.46 -2.32 20.15
C VAL A 47 4.57 -3.30 19.77
N VAL A 48 5.80 -2.81 19.54
CA VAL A 48 6.98 -3.66 19.32
C VAL A 48 7.25 -4.53 20.56
N GLY A 49 7.29 -3.91 21.75
CA GLY A 49 7.50 -4.64 23.02
C GLY A 49 6.44 -5.71 23.29
N GLN A 50 5.18 -5.47 22.89
CA GLN A 50 4.13 -6.49 22.96
C GLN A 50 4.45 -7.70 22.08
N CYS A 51 4.94 -7.50 20.85
CA CYS A 51 5.36 -8.60 19.98
C CYS A 51 6.58 -9.34 20.53
N GLU A 52 7.56 -8.60 21.06
CA GLU A 52 8.74 -9.19 21.73
C GLU A 52 8.33 -10.08 22.90
N GLU A 53 7.44 -9.59 23.76
CA GLU A 53 6.96 -10.33 24.93
C GLU A 53 6.24 -11.62 24.52
N ILE A 54 5.33 -11.57 23.53
CA ILE A 54 4.59 -12.73 23.02
C ILE A 54 5.56 -13.81 22.49
N LEU A 55 6.60 -13.44 21.76
CA LEU A 55 7.59 -14.37 21.23
C LEU A 55 8.50 -14.93 22.32
N THR A 56 9.01 -14.08 23.20
CA THR A 56 9.93 -14.50 24.28
C THR A 56 9.26 -15.41 25.31
N GLN A 57 7.99 -15.16 25.65
CA GLN A 57 7.20 -16.06 26.51
C GLN A 57 7.03 -17.46 25.89
N ALA A 58 7.08 -17.57 24.58
CA ALA A 58 7.06 -18.84 23.85
C ALA A 58 8.45 -19.47 23.66
N GLY A 59 9.51 -18.87 24.22
CA GLY A 59 10.88 -19.37 24.11
C GLY A 59 11.58 -19.03 22.79
N ILE A 60 11.05 -18.09 22.02
CA ILE A 60 11.64 -17.63 20.74
C ILE A 60 12.51 -16.40 21.04
N ALA A 61 13.78 -16.43 20.62
CA ALA A 61 14.68 -15.27 20.73
C ALA A 61 14.21 -14.14 19.79
N VAL A 62 14.43 -12.89 20.18
CA VAL A 62 14.00 -11.73 19.41
C VAL A 62 15.12 -10.70 19.30
N SER A 63 15.29 -10.15 18.11
CA SER A 63 16.07 -8.94 17.85
C SER A 63 15.19 -7.92 17.11
N THR A 64 15.50 -6.64 17.19
CA THR A 64 14.67 -5.59 16.60
C THR A 64 15.46 -4.54 15.84
N PHE A 65 14.80 -3.96 14.82
CA PHE A 65 15.22 -2.74 14.13
C PHE A 65 14.00 -1.82 14.04
N CYS A 66 14.04 -0.67 14.71
CA CYS A 66 12.89 0.23 14.84
C CYS A 66 13.11 1.61 14.19
N ASP A 67 14.07 1.73 13.29
CA ASP A 67 14.44 3.00 12.64
C ASP A 67 13.90 3.12 11.21
N THR A 68 12.82 2.41 10.88
CA THR A 68 12.18 2.54 9.57
C THR A 68 11.41 3.85 9.50
N GLU A 69 11.82 4.73 8.59
CA GLU A 69 11.16 6.00 8.29
C GLU A 69 9.98 5.84 7.30
N GLY A 70 9.17 6.88 7.19
CA GLY A 70 8.22 7.02 6.08
C GLY A 70 8.99 7.23 4.76
N ASN A 71 8.55 6.65 3.66
CA ASN A 71 9.30 6.59 2.41
C ASN A 71 10.71 6.00 2.61
N PRO A 72 10.83 4.71 2.98
CA PRO A 72 12.07 4.11 3.43
C PRO A 72 13.16 4.13 2.36
N SER A 73 14.40 4.33 2.80
CA SER A 73 15.56 4.51 1.92
C SER A 73 16.35 3.21 1.67
N VAL A 74 17.17 3.22 0.61
CA VAL A 74 18.16 2.16 0.34
C VAL A 74 19.09 2.00 1.54
N GLU A 75 19.51 3.10 2.14
CA GLU A 75 20.41 3.11 3.31
C GLU A 75 19.76 2.43 4.54
N THR A 76 18.47 2.59 4.72
CA THR A 76 17.73 1.91 5.80
C THR A 76 17.65 0.41 5.56
N VAL A 77 17.44 -0.03 4.33
CA VAL A 77 17.49 -1.45 3.97
C VAL A 77 18.86 -2.05 4.25
N GLU A 78 19.94 -1.36 3.89
CA GLU A 78 21.32 -1.82 4.10
C GLU A 78 21.64 -2.00 5.60
N ARG A 79 21.32 -0.99 6.44
CA ARG A 79 21.51 -1.08 7.90
C ARG A 79 20.69 -2.21 8.53
N ALA A 80 19.42 -2.35 8.15
CA ALA A 80 18.55 -3.40 8.67
C ALA A 80 19.01 -4.79 8.22
N ALA A 81 19.47 -4.95 6.98
CA ALA A 81 20.00 -6.22 6.46
C ALA A 81 21.29 -6.64 7.19
N GLU A 82 22.17 -5.69 7.51
CA GLU A 82 23.36 -5.95 8.32
C GLU A 82 22.98 -6.41 9.73
N ALA A 83 22.01 -5.74 10.37
CA ALA A 83 21.51 -6.12 11.69
C ALA A 83 20.88 -7.53 11.69
N VAL A 84 20.09 -7.90 10.66
CA VAL A 84 19.53 -9.24 10.50
C VAL A 84 20.64 -10.28 10.38
N ARG A 85 21.64 -10.06 9.53
CA ARG A 85 22.78 -10.99 9.39
C ARG A 85 23.55 -11.16 10.70
N ALA A 86 23.81 -10.05 11.41
CA ALA A 86 24.54 -10.07 12.69
C ALA A 86 23.78 -10.81 13.80
N SER A 87 22.45 -10.75 13.80
CA SER A 87 21.62 -11.42 14.80
C SER A 87 21.54 -12.93 14.61
N GLY A 88 21.70 -13.44 13.40
CA GLY A 88 21.46 -14.83 13.04
C GLY A 88 19.98 -15.23 13.09
N ALA A 89 19.06 -14.25 12.96
CA ALA A 89 17.61 -14.51 12.93
C ALA A 89 17.24 -15.40 11.73
N ASP A 90 16.27 -16.28 11.95
CA ASP A 90 15.81 -17.25 10.97
C ASP A 90 14.46 -16.90 10.32
N PHE A 91 13.76 -15.90 10.86
CA PHE A 91 12.57 -15.29 10.25
C PHE A 91 12.47 -13.79 10.58
N ILE A 92 11.73 -13.06 9.75
CA ILE A 92 11.48 -11.64 9.93
C ILE A 92 9.99 -11.41 10.27
N VAL A 93 9.72 -10.49 11.20
CA VAL A 93 8.39 -9.97 11.50
C VAL A 93 8.35 -8.50 11.07
N ALA A 94 7.55 -8.18 10.06
CA ALA A 94 7.31 -6.80 9.65
C ALA A 94 6.08 -6.27 10.39
N LEU A 95 6.29 -5.35 11.33
CA LEU A 95 5.25 -4.76 12.16
C LEU A 95 5.06 -3.29 11.81
N GLY A 96 3.91 -2.93 11.23
CA GLY A 96 3.62 -1.54 10.90
C GLY A 96 2.77 -1.32 9.66
N GLY A 97 2.94 -0.17 9.02
CA GLY A 97 2.36 0.13 7.71
C GLY A 97 3.23 -0.39 6.56
N GLY A 98 3.04 0.18 5.36
CA GLY A 98 3.77 -0.22 4.16
C GLY A 98 5.30 -0.11 4.30
N SER A 99 5.80 0.98 4.90
CA SER A 99 7.25 1.22 5.00
C SER A 99 8.02 0.10 5.72
N PRO A 100 7.66 -0.34 6.95
CA PRO A 100 8.30 -1.48 7.57
C PRO A 100 8.16 -2.79 6.78
N MET A 101 7.03 -3.00 6.08
CA MET A 101 6.81 -4.20 5.28
C MET A 101 7.70 -4.21 4.04
N ASP A 102 7.82 -3.09 3.34
CA ASP A 102 8.67 -2.95 2.17
C ASP A 102 10.15 -3.08 2.52
N VAL A 103 10.59 -2.48 3.65
CA VAL A 103 11.93 -2.71 4.20
C VAL A 103 12.14 -4.17 4.53
N ALA A 104 11.21 -4.83 5.21
CA ALA A 104 11.35 -6.24 5.59
C ALA A 104 11.48 -7.18 4.39
N LYS A 105 10.72 -6.93 3.32
CA LYS A 105 10.83 -7.66 2.04
C LYS A 105 12.22 -7.45 1.42
N ALA A 106 12.65 -6.20 1.29
CA ALA A 106 13.97 -5.85 0.75
C ALA A 106 15.11 -6.44 1.60
N VAL A 107 15.00 -6.35 2.93
CA VAL A 107 15.95 -6.94 3.88
C VAL A 107 15.99 -8.46 3.72
N GLY A 108 14.85 -9.12 3.56
CA GLY A 108 14.79 -10.56 3.31
C GLY A 108 15.59 -11.00 2.08
N VAL A 109 15.65 -10.15 1.04
CA VAL A 109 16.48 -10.35 -0.16
C VAL A 109 17.94 -10.09 0.16
N VAL A 110 18.27 -8.85 0.58
CA VAL A 110 19.66 -8.38 0.75
C VAL A 110 20.39 -9.16 1.84
N ALA A 111 19.73 -9.49 2.94
CA ALA A 111 20.34 -10.28 4.02
C ALA A 111 20.71 -11.69 3.56
N LYS A 112 19.92 -12.28 2.67
CA LYS A 112 20.12 -13.65 2.18
C LYS A 112 21.07 -13.75 0.97
N TYR A 113 20.91 -12.85 0.00
CA TYR A 113 21.62 -12.95 -1.28
C TYR A 113 22.77 -11.94 -1.43
N GLY A 114 22.85 -10.95 -0.54
CA GLY A 114 23.87 -9.88 -0.60
C GLY A 114 23.53 -8.78 -1.59
N GLY A 115 24.51 -7.94 -1.90
CA GLY A 115 24.36 -6.79 -2.79
C GLY A 115 23.55 -5.64 -2.18
N SER A 116 23.20 -4.67 -3.02
CA SER A 116 22.26 -3.59 -2.69
C SER A 116 20.87 -3.89 -3.26
N ILE A 117 19.82 -3.41 -2.61
CA ILE A 117 18.44 -3.60 -3.13
C ILE A 117 18.25 -2.99 -4.53
N THR A 118 19.06 -2.01 -4.91
CA THR A 118 19.08 -1.40 -6.25
C THR A 118 19.42 -2.38 -7.37
N GLU A 119 20.15 -3.45 -7.08
CA GLU A 119 20.51 -4.50 -8.06
C GLU A 119 19.29 -5.37 -8.42
N TYR A 120 18.31 -5.43 -7.53
CA TYR A 120 17.06 -6.19 -7.69
C TYR A 120 15.92 -5.36 -8.26
N GLU A 121 16.14 -4.07 -8.60
CA GLU A 121 15.11 -3.19 -9.17
C GLU A 121 14.48 -3.78 -10.44
N GLY A 122 13.15 -3.74 -10.52
CA GLY A 122 12.36 -4.28 -11.63
C GLY A 122 11.75 -5.64 -11.29
N ALA A 123 11.47 -6.44 -12.32
CA ALA A 123 10.73 -7.69 -12.16
C ALA A 123 11.65 -8.91 -12.17
N ASP A 124 11.33 -9.90 -11.32
CA ASP A 124 11.87 -11.26 -11.31
C ASP A 124 13.40 -11.36 -11.22
N LYS A 125 14.03 -10.40 -10.52
CA LYS A 125 15.48 -10.42 -10.28
C LYS A 125 15.90 -11.05 -8.95
N VAL A 126 14.93 -11.37 -8.08
CA VAL A 126 15.21 -12.06 -6.81
C VAL A 126 15.51 -13.52 -7.09
N PRO A 127 16.66 -14.07 -6.64
CA PRO A 127 17.11 -15.40 -7.09
C PRO A 127 16.28 -16.59 -6.58
N GLY A 128 15.42 -16.38 -5.58
CA GLY A 128 14.58 -17.40 -4.96
C GLY A 128 14.02 -16.94 -3.63
N ALA A 129 13.45 -17.88 -2.85
CA ALA A 129 12.80 -17.57 -1.59
C ALA A 129 13.65 -16.70 -0.65
N ILE A 130 13.08 -15.64 -0.10
CA ILE A 130 13.73 -14.75 0.87
C ILE A 130 13.77 -15.38 2.28
N ILE A 131 14.29 -14.68 3.27
CA ILE A 131 14.12 -15.06 4.67
C ILE A 131 12.62 -15.10 4.96
N PRO A 132 12.08 -16.16 5.61
CA PRO A 132 10.65 -16.27 5.91
C PRO A 132 10.10 -15.01 6.57
N LEU A 133 9.01 -14.46 6.04
CA LEU A 133 8.44 -13.19 6.45
C LEU A 133 7.02 -13.36 7.01
N ILE A 134 6.78 -12.82 8.19
CA ILE A 134 5.46 -12.64 8.80
C ILE A 134 5.16 -11.14 8.79
N THR A 135 3.99 -10.75 8.29
CA THR A 135 3.55 -9.35 8.26
C THR A 135 2.41 -9.10 9.23
N ILE A 136 2.45 -7.97 9.93
CA ILE A 136 1.45 -7.54 10.91
C ILE A 136 1.11 -6.07 10.62
N PRO A 137 0.06 -5.79 9.82
CA PRO A 137 -0.33 -4.44 9.48
C PRO A 137 -0.91 -3.69 10.68
N THR A 138 -0.51 -2.42 10.83
CA THR A 138 -1.08 -1.47 11.80
C THR A 138 -1.75 -0.28 11.13
N THR A 139 -1.83 -0.29 9.79
CA THR A 139 -2.58 0.65 8.96
C THR A 139 -3.37 -0.11 7.91
N ALA A 140 -4.52 0.41 7.51
CA ALA A 140 -5.33 -0.13 6.43
C ALA A 140 -5.14 0.76 5.19
N GLY A 141 -4.21 0.41 4.31
CA GLY A 141 -3.83 1.25 3.18
C GLY A 141 -3.12 0.49 2.07
N THR A 142 -1.85 0.22 2.27
CA THR A 142 -0.95 -0.25 1.22
C THR A 142 -1.19 -1.67 0.74
N GLY A 143 -1.82 -2.53 1.55
CA GLY A 143 -1.94 -3.96 1.24
C GLY A 143 -0.59 -4.70 1.13
N SER A 144 0.52 -4.09 1.61
CA SER A 144 1.85 -4.68 1.46
C SER A 144 1.99 -6.04 2.14
N GLU A 145 1.14 -6.34 3.11
CA GLU A 145 1.08 -7.65 3.79
C GLU A 145 0.75 -8.82 2.86
N VAL A 146 0.23 -8.56 1.65
CA VAL A 146 -0.16 -9.61 0.68
C VAL A 146 0.38 -9.40 -0.72
N THR A 147 1.26 -8.41 -0.91
CA THR A 147 1.75 -8.06 -2.25
C THR A 147 3.17 -8.57 -2.52
N ALA A 148 3.49 -8.74 -3.79
CA ALA A 148 4.79 -9.14 -4.32
C ALA A 148 5.73 -7.95 -4.60
N PHE A 149 5.46 -6.78 -4.01
CA PHE A 149 6.20 -5.54 -4.27
C PHE A 149 6.94 -5.08 -3.02
N SER A 150 8.06 -4.41 -3.23
CA SER A 150 8.77 -3.58 -2.25
C SER A 150 9.15 -2.27 -2.93
N VAL A 151 8.75 -1.13 -2.35
CA VAL A 151 9.01 0.21 -2.89
C VAL A 151 9.95 0.95 -1.95
N ILE A 152 11.15 1.25 -2.45
CA ILE A 152 12.23 1.86 -1.67
C ILE A 152 12.68 3.16 -2.34
N THR A 153 13.00 4.18 -1.56
CA THR A 153 13.48 5.47 -2.06
C THR A 153 14.99 5.43 -2.28
N ASP A 154 15.43 5.68 -3.49
CA ASP A 154 16.82 5.95 -3.81
C ASP A 154 17.05 7.46 -3.81
N HIS A 155 17.60 7.99 -2.71
CA HIS A 155 17.86 9.41 -2.58
C HIS A 155 18.92 9.94 -3.55
N LYS A 156 19.82 9.07 -4.04
CA LYS A 156 20.85 9.47 -5.01
C LYS A 156 20.24 9.80 -6.38
N ARG A 157 19.13 9.12 -6.71
CA ARG A 157 18.41 9.32 -7.98
C ARG A 157 17.13 10.15 -7.82
N ASN A 158 16.74 10.54 -6.60
CA ASN A 158 15.42 11.08 -6.28
C ASN A 158 14.28 10.24 -6.87
N TYR A 159 14.39 8.92 -6.71
CA TYR A 159 13.53 7.97 -7.40
C TYR A 159 13.00 6.88 -6.45
N LYS A 160 11.73 6.51 -6.61
CA LYS A 160 11.16 5.36 -5.92
C LYS A 160 11.36 4.11 -6.78
N LEU A 161 12.38 3.32 -6.45
CA LEU A 161 12.60 2.03 -7.09
C LEU A 161 11.57 1.01 -6.59
N THR A 162 11.18 0.13 -7.49
CA THR A 162 10.27 -0.96 -7.18
C THR A 162 10.94 -2.30 -7.48
N VAL A 163 10.93 -3.19 -6.50
CA VAL A 163 11.30 -4.60 -6.69
C VAL A 163 10.01 -5.41 -6.75
N PHE A 164 9.84 -6.17 -7.82
CA PHE A 164 8.73 -7.10 -8.00
C PHE A 164 9.24 -8.53 -8.08
N SER A 165 8.75 -9.39 -7.21
CA SER A 165 8.96 -10.84 -7.28
C SER A 165 7.93 -11.56 -6.41
N TYR A 166 7.43 -12.70 -6.87
CA TYR A 166 6.58 -13.57 -6.03
C TYR A 166 7.29 -14.08 -4.78
N GLU A 167 8.61 -14.11 -4.79
CA GLU A 167 9.44 -14.44 -3.62
C GLU A 167 9.32 -13.44 -2.47
N LEU A 168 8.83 -12.22 -2.73
CA LEU A 168 8.57 -11.18 -1.72
C LEU A 168 7.24 -11.37 -0.98
N ILE A 169 6.36 -12.25 -1.47
CA ILE A 169 5.07 -12.50 -0.82
C ILE A 169 5.32 -13.08 0.58
N PRO A 170 4.78 -12.45 1.64
CA PRO A 170 4.96 -12.95 2.99
C PRO A 170 4.42 -14.38 3.17
N ALA A 171 5.09 -15.20 3.98
CA ALA A 171 4.64 -16.53 4.31
C ALA A 171 3.33 -16.52 5.12
N TYR A 172 3.20 -15.51 5.99
CA TYR A 172 2.02 -15.27 6.82
C TYR A 172 1.70 -13.79 6.91
N ALA A 173 0.41 -13.47 6.91
CA ALA A 173 -0.11 -12.16 7.26
C ALA A 173 -1.08 -12.29 8.45
N LEU A 174 -0.81 -11.60 9.56
CA LEU A 174 -1.65 -11.55 10.76
C LEU A 174 -2.35 -10.20 10.79
N LEU A 175 -3.64 -10.17 10.51
CA LEU A 175 -4.45 -8.97 10.38
C LEU A 175 -5.33 -8.80 11.62
N ASP A 176 -4.82 -8.04 12.58
CA ASP A 176 -5.52 -7.71 13.83
C ASP A 176 -6.09 -6.29 13.77
N PRO A 177 -7.42 -6.12 13.61
CA PRO A 177 -8.03 -4.79 13.51
C PRO A 177 -7.78 -3.91 14.75
N THR A 178 -7.48 -4.50 15.90
CA THR A 178 -7.21 -3.75 17.13
C THR A 178 -5.93 -2.94 17.07
N LEU A 179 -4.97 -3.33 16.20
CA LEU A 179 -3.70 -2.62 16.02
C LEU A 179 -3.86 -1.31 15.23
N LEU A 180 -4.98 -1.12 14.52
CA LEU A 180 -5.23 0.08 13.74
C LEU A 180 -5.56 1.31 14.61
N THR A 181 -5.89 1.11 15.87
CA THR A 181 -6.27 2.19 16.81
C THR A 181 -5.13 3.17 17.09
N SER A 182 -3.88 2.75 16.92
CA SER A 182 -2.69 3.57 17.15
C SER A 182 -2.43 4.63 16.09
N ALA A 183 -3.07 4.53 14.91
CA ALA A 183 -2.85 5.45 13.80
C ALA A 183 -3.50 6.83 14.07
N PRO A 184 -2.78 7.95 13.86
CA PRO A 184 -3.40 9.28 13.83
C PRO A 184 -4.51 9.37 12.76
N ALA A 185 -5.50 10.25 12.95
CA ALA A 185 -6.60 10.43 12.00
C ALA A 185 -6.13 10.76 10.58
N SER A 186 -5.10 11.62 10.46
CA SER A 186 -4.52 11.98 9.15
C SER A 186 -3.86 10.79 8.44
N VAL A 187 -3.20 9.90 9.21
CA VAL A 187 -2.63 8.67 8.66
C VAL A 187 -3.74 7.70 8.26
N ALA A 188 -4.76 7.54 9.11
CA ALA A 188 -5.92 6.71 8.80
C ALA A 188 -6.65 7.17 7.52
N ALA A 189 -6.82 8.49 7.35
CA ALA A 189 -7.43 9.09 6.16
C ALA A 189 -6.58 8.82 4.90
N ALA A 190 -5.28 9.15 4.95
CA ALA A 190 -4.37 8.95 3.83
C ALA A 190 -4.28 7.48 3.41
N CYS A 191 -4.10 6.56 4.38
CA CYS A 191 -4.06 5.12 4.10
C CYS A 191 -5.40 4.60 3.57
N GLY A 192 -6.53 5.04 4.14
CA GLY A 192 -7.85 4.59 3.71
C GLY A 192 -8.19 5.06 2.29
N VAL A 193 -7.82 6.29 1.94
CA VAL A 193 -7.97 6.80 0.56
C VAL A 193 -7.05 6.03 -0.39
N ASP A 194 -5.82 5.75 0.02
CA ASP A 194 -4.87 4.93 -0.75
C ASP A 194 -5.44 3.54 -1.06
N ALA A 195 -5.98 2.84 -0.05
CA ALA A 195 -6.63 1.54 -0.24
C ALA A 195 -7.83 1.63 -1.19
N LEU A 196 -8.63 2.70 -1.12
CA LEU A 196 -9.74 2.93 -2.04
C LEU A 196 -9.25 3.09 -3.48
N ILE A 197 -8.17 3.85 -3.67
CA ILE A 197 -7.56 4.09 -4.98
C ILE A 197 -6.93 2.80 -5.54
N HIS A 198 -6.29 1.99 -4.69
CA HIS A 198 -5.81 0.66 -5.09
C HIS A 198 -6.95 -0.20 -5.67
N ALA A 199 -8.10 -0.23 -5.00
CA ALA A 199 -9.26 -0.98 -5.46
C ALA A 199 -9.85 -0.37 -6.74
N GLU A 200 -9.96 0.95 -6.82
CA GLU A 200 -10.47 1.68 -7.99
C GLU A 200 -9.60 1.45 -9.21
N GLU A 201 -8.29 1.73 -9.13
CA GLU A 201 -7.39 1.57 -10.27
C GLU A 201 -7.29 0.11 -10.72
N ALA A 202 -7.23 -0.85 -9.79
CA ALA A 202 -7.24 -2.27 -10.12
C ALA A 202 -8.56 -2.70 -10.81
N TYR A 203 -9.68 -2.09 -10.42
CA TYR A 203 -10.99 -2.38 -11.00
C TYR A 203 -11.10 -1.89 -12.44
N VAL A 204 -10.60 -0.69 -12.73
CA VAL A 204 -10.68 -0.10 -14.07
C VAL A 204 -9.51 -0.49 -14.97
N SER A 205 -8.48 -1.12 -14.44
CA SER A 205 -7.28 -1.52 -15.17
C SER A 205 -7.60 -2.33 -16.43
N LEU A 206 -6.80 -2.12 -17.48
CA LEU A 206 -6.85 -2.96 -18.69
C LEU A 206 -6.38 -4.41 -18.45
N ASP A 207 -5.63 -4.65 -17.38
CA ASP A 207 -5.21 -5.99 -16.93
C ASP A 207 -6.17 -6.61 -15.90
N ALA A 208 -7.32 -5.96 -15.62
CA ALA A 208 -8.31 -6.51 -14.71
C ALA A 208 -8.83 -7.87 -15.18
N SER A 209 -9.07 -8.75 -14.21
CA SER A 209 -9.63 -10.08 -14.39
C SER A 209 -10.88 -10.24 -13.51
N PRO A 210 -11.75 -11.23 -13.75
CA PRO A 210 -12.89 -11.49 -12.87
C PRO A 210 -12.52 -11.65 -11.38
N PHE A 211 -11.33 -12.18 -11.08
CA PHE A 211 -10.84 -12.29 -9.69
C PHE A 211 -10.47 -10.93 -9.11
N SER A 212 -9.65 -10.14 -9.83
CA SER A 212 -9.27 -8.81 -9.35
C SER A 212 -10.47 -7.87 -9.28
N GLU A 213 -11.42 -7.96 -10.22
CA GLU A 213 -12.66 -7.18 -10.18
C GLU A 213 -13.51 -7.53 -8.94
N ALA A 214 -13.68 -8.81 -8.64
CA ALA A 214 -14.43 -9.24 -7.45
C ALA A 214 -13.77 -8.75 -6.14
N MET A 215 -12.43 -8.83 -6.06
CA MET A 215 -11.67 -8.32 -4.91
C MET A 215 -11.78 -6.79 -4.79
N SER A 216 -11.67 -6.08 -5.91
CA SER A 216 -11.83 -4.61 -5.97
C SER A 216 -13.23 -4.16 -5.55
N GLU A 217 -14.27 -4.80 -6.07
CA GLU A 217 -15.67 -4.49 -5.71
C GLU A 217 -15.89 -4.68 -4.20
N LYS A 218 -15.39 -5.79 -3.63
CA LYS A 218 -15.50 -6.03 -2.19
C LYS A 218 -14.68 -5.05 -1.36
N ALA A 219 -13.48 -4.70 -1.81
CA ALA A 219 -12.67 -3.69 -1.17
C ALA A 219 -13.37 -2.33 -1.12
N MET A 220 -13.89 -1.86 -2.26
CA MET A 220 -14.63 -0.58 -2.35
C MET A 220 -15.89 -0.57 -1.49
N GLU A 221 -16.63 -1.69 -1.42
CA GLU A 221 -17.80 -1.82 -0.55
C GLU A 221 -17.42 -1.62 0.92
N LEU A 222 -16.39 -2.34 1.40
CA LEU A 222 -15.96 -2.29 2.80
C LEU A 222 -15.39 -0.91 3.17
N ILE A 223 -14.47 -0.39 2.34
CA ILE A 223 -13.84 0.90 2.56
C ILE A 223 -14.88 2.02 2.48
N GLY A 224 -15.72 2.03 1.44
CA GLY A 224 -16.68 3.10 1.19
C GLY A 224 -17.69 3.28 2.33
N ARG A 225 -18.16 2.18 2.94
CA ARG A 225 -19.08 2.25 4.07
C ARG A 225 -18.41 2.64 5.39
N SER A 226 -17.12 2.37 5.56
CA SER A 226 -16.47 2.44 6.88
C SER A 226 -15.41 3.51 7.02
N ILE A 227 -14.85 4.04 5.93
CA ILE A 227 -13.72 4.99 5.97
C ILE A 227 -14.04 6.25 6.80
N ARG A 228 -15.24 6.83 6.66
CA ARG A 228 -15.65 8.02 7.39
C ARG A 228 -15.72 7.76 8.90
N THR A 229 -16.37 6.65 9.26
CA THR A 229 -16.49 6.22 10.67
C THR A 229 -15.13 5.91 11.27
N TYR A 230 -14.29 5.16 10.55
CA TYR A 230 -12.95 4.80 11.01
C TYR A 230 -12.05 6.02 11.18
N VAL A 231 -12.06 6.98 10.25
CA VAL A 231 -11.26 8.21 10.38
C VAL A 231 -11.77 9.12 11.51
N ALA A 232 -13.06 9.15 11.78
CA ALA A 232 -13.63 9.87 12.91
C ALA A 232 -13.31 9.18 14.26
N ASP A 233 -13.38 7.85 14.30
CA ASP A 233 -13.14 7.04 15.50
C ASP A 233 -12.41 5.72 15.15
N ARG A 234 -11.07 5.69 15.35
CA ARG A 234 -10.21 4.50 15.13
C ARG A 234 -10.49 3.38 16.12
N SER A 235 -11.21 3.64 17.23
CA SER A 235 -11.60 2.63 18.20
C SER A 235 -12.86 1.86 17.78
N ASN A 236 -13.56 2.31 16.75
CA ASN A 236 -14.69 1.59 16.19
C ASN A 236 -14.21 0.31 15.52
N ARG A 237 -14.44 -0.82 16.17
CA ARG A 237 -13.92 -2.14 15.78
C ARG A 237 -14.46 -2.64 14.47
N GLU A 238 -15.76 -2.42 14.21
CA GLU A 238 -16.39 -2.82 12.96
C GLU A 238 -15.77 -2.05 11.79
N ALA A 239 -15.67 -0.72 11.91
CA ALA A 239 -15.07 0.12 10.89
C ALA A 239 -13.58 -0.21 10.68
N ALA A 240 -12.82 -0.44 11.75
CA ALA A 240 -11.42 -0.86 11.66
C ALA A 240 -11.26 -2.21 10.96
N SER A 241 -12.14 -3.18 11.26
CA SER A 241 -12.17 -4.50 10.63
C SER A 241 -12.49 -4.39 9.13
N ASP A 242 -13.49 -3.59 8.77
CA ASP A 242 -13.84 -3.33 7.37
C ASP A 242 -12.70 -2.67 6.60
N MET A 243 -12.06 -1.66 7.19
CA MET A 243 -10.93 -0.97 6.55
C MET A 243 -9.75 -1.91 6.33
N LEU A 244 -9.42 -2.73 7.31
CA LEU A 244 -8.32 -3.70 7.20
C LEU A 244 -8.62 -4.77 6.15
N ALA A 245 -9.84 -5.33 6.15
CA ALA A 245 -10.27 -6.29 5.14
C ALA A 245 -10.35 -5.65 3.74
N GLY A 246 -10.84 -4.42 3.64
CA GLY A 246 -10.87 -3.67 2.39
C GLY A 246 -9.47 -3.43 1.82
N SER A 247 -8.51 -3.03 2.66
CA SER A 247 -7.09 -2.87 2.27
C SER A 247 -6.49 -4.20 1.79
N LEU A 248 -6.77 -5.30 2.50
CA LEU A 248 -6.34 -6.64 2.11
C LEU A 248 -6.86 -7.03 0.71
N PHE A 249 -8.18 -6.88 0.47
CA PHE A 249 -8.77 -7.18 -0.84
C PHE A 249 -8.24 -6.27 -1.96
N ALA A 250 -8.02 -4.99 -1.68
CA ALA A 250 -7.40 -4.06 -2.62
C ALA A 250 -5.96 -4.49 -2.96
N GLY A 251 -5.17 -4.89 -1.96
CA GLY A 251 -3.83 -5.43 -2.12
C GLY A 251 -3.78 -6.66 -3.02
N MET A 252 -4.71 -7.60 -2.80
CA MET A 252 -4.86 -8.78 -3.65
C MET A 252 -5.26 -8.41 -5.09
N ALA A 253 -6.16 -7.43 -5.26
CA ALA A 253 -6.63 -7.02 -6.57
C ALA A 253 -5.51 -6.41 -7.42
N PHE A 254 -4.82 -5.38 -6.89
CA PHE A 254 -3.82 -4.67 -7.68
C PHE A 254 -2.54 -5.48 -7.92
N SER A 255 -2.23 -6.44 -7.07
CA SER A 255 -1.10 -7.36 -7.31
C SER A 255 -1.20 -8.08 -8.66
N TRP A 256 -2.41 -8.25 -9.18
CA TRP A 256 -2.68 -8.97 -10.43
C TRP A 256 -3.23 -8.08 -11.55
N ALA A 257 -3.91 -6.99 -11.20
CA ALA A 257 -4.46 -6.06 -12.16
C ALA A 257 -3.55 -4.85 -12.40
N ARG A 258 -2.55 -4.65 -11.55
CA ARG A 258 -1.72 -3.45 -11.51
C ARG A 258 -2.56 -2.22 -11.13
N LEU A 259 -1.94 -1.05 -11.20
CA LEU A 259 -2.56 0.24 -10.87
C LEU A 259 -2.70 1.10 -12.14
N GLY A 260 -2.87 2.40 -12.00
CA GLY A 260 -3.07 3.31 -13.11
C GLY A 260 -2.28 4.61 -12.99
N ASN A 261 -2.83 5.67 -13.56
CA ASN A 261 -2.20 6.97 -13.63
C ASN A 261 -2.01 7.63 -12.26
N ILE A 262 -2.94 7.40 -11.29
CA ILE A 262 -2.82 8.02 -9.97
C ILE A 262 -1.49 7.61 -9.32
N HIS A 263 -1.22 6.31 -9.27
CA HIS A 263 0.02 5.80 -8.68
C HIS A 263 1.26 6.13 -9.52
N ALA A 264 1.14 6.12 -10.85
CA ALA A 264 2.23 6.55 -11.72
C ALA A 264 2.65 8.00 -11.44
N MET A 265 1.68 8.87 -11.17
CA MET A 265 1.89 10.30 -10.92
C MET A 265 2.27 10.61 -9.46
N SER A 266 1.72 9.91 -8.49
CA SER A 266 1.98 10.19 -7.07
C SER A 266 3.39 9.78 -6.61
N HIS A 267 4.00 8.77 -7.22
CA HIS A 267 5.37 8.36 -6.90
C HIS A 267 6.38 9.52 -7.09
N PRO A 268 6.42 10.21 -8.24
CA PRO A 268 7.26 11.41 -8.39
C PRO A 268 6.92 12.51 -7.40
N VAL A 269 5.64 12.80 -7.14
CA VAL A 269 5.24 13.81 -6.13
C VAL A 269 5.87 13.48 -4.77
N SER A 270 5.78 12.22 -4.34
CA SER A 270 6.39 11.78 -3.08
C SER A 270 7.91 11.83 -3.11
N ALA A 271 8.55 11.51 -4.23
CA ALA A 271 10.00 11.48 -4.36
C ALA A 271 10.63 12.89 -4.33
N PHE A 272 10.04 13.84 -5.04
CA PHE A 272 10.57 15.21 -5.16
C PHE A 272 10.21 16.11 -3.98
N TYR A 273 9.00 15.94 -3.41
CA TYR A 273 8.46 16.85 -2.40
C TYR A 273 8.24 16.22 -1.03
N ASN A 274 8.59 14.93 -0.87
CA ASN A 274 8.37 14.16 0.35
C ASN A 274 6.93 14.19 0.87
N VAL A 275 5.95 14.35 -0.04
CA VAL A 275 4.53 14.28 0.30
C VAL A 275 4.18 12.84 0.68
N PRO A 276 3.45 12.61 1.78
CA PRO A 276 2.97 11.27 2.12
C PRO A 276 2.19 10.64 0.96
N HIS A 277 2.48 9.39 0.63
CA HIS A 277 1.98 8.73 -0.59
C HIS A 277 0.45 8.76 -0.73
N GLY A 278 -0.28 8.36 0.32
CA GLY A 278 -1.75 8.39 0.29
C GLY A 278 -2.34 9.80 0.19
N VAL A 279 -1.61 10.83 0.64
CA VAL A 279 -2.01 12.24 0.42
C VAL A 279 -1.83 12.63 -1.04
N ALA A 280 -0.69 12.29 -1.65
CA ALA A 280 -0.43 12.56 -3.07
C ALA A 280 -1.47 11.85 -3.97
N ASN A 281 -1.76 10.57 -3.67
CA ASN A 281 -2.81 9.80 -4.33
C ASN A 281 -4.17 10.46 -4.21
N GLY A 282 -4.56 10.85 -2.99
CA GLY A 282 -5.85 11.48 -2.72
C GLY A 282 -6.04 12.80 -3.47
N ILE A 283 -5.00 13.65 -3.53
CA ILE A 283 -5.04 14.91 -4.29
C ILE A 283 -5.24 14.65 -5.79
N LEU A 284 -4.52 13.68 -6.36
CA LEU A 284 -4.58 13.38 -7.80
C LEU A 284 -5.87 12.63 -8.20
N PHE A 285 -6.51 11.93 -7.27
CA PHE A 285 -7.65 11.06 -7.51
C PHE A 285 -8.78 11.71 -8.32
N PRO A 286 -9.36 12.87 -7.94
CA PRO A 286 -10.48 13.46 -8.69
C PRO A 286 -10.08 13.87 -10.12
N TYR A 287 -8.85 14.29 -10.34
CA TYR A 287 -8.37 14.74 -11.65
C TYR A 287 -8.16 13.56 -12.61
N VAL A 288 -7.61 12.45 -12.11
CA VAL A 288 -7.44 11.22 -12.92
C VAL A 288 -8.79 10.55 -13.19
N VAL A 289 -9.71 10.54 -12.21
CA VAL A 289 -11.10 10.10 -12.44
C VAL A 289 -11.74 10.88 -13.58
N LYS A 290 -11.65 12.21 -13.55
CA LYS A 290 -12.14 13.07 -14.64
C LYS A 290 -11.49 12.73 -15.99
N TYR A 291 -10.17 12.51 -16.00
CA TYR A 291 -9.44 12.13 -17.21
C TYR A 291 -9.90 10.78 -17.77
N ASN A 292 -10.09 9.78 -16.92
CA ASN A 292 -10.45 8.41 -17.31
C ASN A 292 -11.95 8.21 -17.59
N GLU A 293 -12.81 9.19 -17.29
CA GLU A 293 -14.27 9.02 -17.19
C GLU A 293 -14.89 8.39 -18.44
N GLU A 294 -14.50 8.84 -19.63
CA GLU A 294 -15.07 8.30 -20.87
C GLU A 294 -14.70 6.82 -21.11
N ALA A 295 -13.50 6.43 -20.71
CA ALA A 295 -13.01 5.07 -20.89
C ALA A 295 -13.56 4.07 -19.86
N ALA A 296 -13.95 4.55 -18.66
CA ALA A 296 -14.34 3.72 -17.53
C ALA A 296 -15.77 3.99 -17.02
N PHE A 297 -16.60 4.71 -17.76
CA PHE A 297 -17.90 5.26 -17.31
C PHE A 297 -18.81 4.23 -16.64
N GLU A 298 -18.99 3.04 -17.25
CA GLU A 298 -19.84 2.00 -16.68
C GLU A 298 -19.32 1.44 -15.34
N LYS A 299 -18.00 1.33 -15.21
CA LYS A 299 -17.35 0.90 -13.97
C LYS A 299 -17.44 2.00 -12.91
N TYR A 300 -17.37 3.27 -13.30
CA TYR A 300 -17.42 4.43 -12.41
C TYR A 300 -18.74 4.58 -11.66
N ARG A 301 -19.86 4.16 -12.25
CA ARG A 301 -21.13 4.11 -11.54
C ARG A 301 -21.10 3.15 -10.32
N LYS A 302 -20.46 2.00 -10.47
CA LYS A 302 -20.29 1.06 -9.34
C LYS A 302 -19.39 1.64 -8.26
N ILE A 303 -18.29 2.28 -8.64
CA ILE A 303 -17.37 2.96 -7.72
C ILE A 303 -18.12 4.08 -6.98
N TYR A 304 -18.85 4.93 -7.70
CA TYR A 304 -19.70 5.97 -7.11
C TYR A 304 -20.64 5.41 -6.05
N ASN A 305 -21.35 4.33 -6.39
CA ASN A 305 -22.31 3.69 -5.50
C ASN A 305 -21.69 3.06 -4.23
N ASN A 306 -20.39 2.79 -4.24
CA ASN A 306 -19.69 2.31 -3.06
C ASN A 306 -19.21 3.44 -2.15
N ILE A 307 -18.83 4.59 -2.70
CA ILE A 307 -18.25 5.70 -1.90
C ILE A 307 -19.25 6.80 -1.55
N SER A 308 -20.32 6.93 -2.32
CA SER A 308 -21.39 7.94 -2.09
C SER A 308 -22.43 7.43 -1.09
N THR A 309 -23.02 8.39 -0.36
CA THR A 309 -24.17 8.12 0.51
C THR A 309 -25.47 7.87 -0.25
N GLU A 310 -25.56 8.38 -1.50
CA GLU A 310 -26.70 8.16 -2.38
C GLU A 310 -26.31 7.25 -3.55
N LYS A 311 -27.07 6.18 -3.74
CA LYS A 311 -26.87 5.29 -4.90
C LYS A 311 -27.62 5.81 -6.12
N LYS A 312 -27.03 5.62 -7.30
CA LYS A 312 -27.61 6.03 -8.59
C LYS A 312 -27.82 4.82 -9.51
N SER A 313 -28.96 4.78 -10.18
CA SER A 313 -29.23 3.85 -11.28
C SER A 313 -28.38 4.19 -12.51
N ALA A 314 -28.48 3.39 -13.56
CA ALA A 314 -27.75 3.66 -14.81
C ALA A 314 -28.23 4.94 -15.49
N GLU A 315 -29.52 5.23 -15.40
CA GLU A 315 -30.16 6.42 -16.00
C GLU A 315 -29.87 7.70 -15.21
N GLU A 316 -29.60 7.59 -13.91
CA GLU A 316 -29.34 8.74 -13.02
C GLU A 316 -27.85 9.09 -12.92
N PHE A 317 -26.96 8.14 -13.22
CA PHE A 317 -25.52 8.39 -13.16
C PHE A 317 -25.07 9.15 -14.39
N SER A 318 -24.40 10.27 -14.19
CA SER A 318 -23.91 11.14 -15.26
C SER A 318 -22.46 11.54 -15.07
N LYS A 319 -21.85 12.06 -16.14
CA LYS A 319 -20.45 12.55 -16.12
C LYS A 319 -20.21 13.58 -15.01
N GLY A 320 -19.04 13.51 -14.39
CA GLY A 320 -18.62 14.38 -13.28
C GLY A 320 -19.13 13.94 -11.90
N MET A 321 -20.10 13.04 -11.80
CA MET A 321 -20.64 12.62 -10.48
C MET A 321 -19.58 11.91 -9.63
N LEU A 322 -18.78 11.02 -10.20
CA LEU A 322 -17.73 10.33 -9.43
C LEU A 322 -16.64 11.32 -9.01
N GLU A 323 -16.18 12.21 -9.91
CA GLU A 323 -15.23 13.26 -9.55
C GLU A 323 -15.70 14.08 -8.36
N GLN A 324 -16.96 14.53 -8.39
CA GLN A 324 -17.55 15.31 -7.30
C GLN A 324 -17.64 14.51 -6.00
N ALA A 325 -18.04 13.24 -6.07
CA ALA A 325 -18.11 12.36 -4.90
C ALA A 325 -16.74 12.14 -4.27
N VAL A 326 -15.69 11.99 -5.08
CA VAL A 326 -14.29 11.89 -4.61
C VAL A 326 -13.83 13.18 -3.94
N ARG A 327 -14.12 14.35 -4.53
CA ARG A 327 -13.78 15.66 -3.92
C ARG A 327 -14.47 15.83 -2.57
N GLU A 328 -15.72 15.45 -2.47
CA GLU A 328 -16.47 15.52 -1.22
C GLU A 328 -15.93 14.55 -0.17
N LEU A 329 -15.59 13.32 -0.57
CA LEU A 329 -14.95 12.35 0.32
C LEU A 329 -13.61 12.89 0.83
N ASN A 330 -12.72 13.38 -0.04
CA ASN A 330 -11.44 13.95 0.33
C ASN A 330 -11.59 15.10 1.33
N LYS A 331 -12.54 16.01 1.08
CA LYS A 331 -12.85 17.11 2.00
C LYS A 331 -13.28 16.63 3.38
N GLN A 332 -14.16 15.61 3.44
CA GLN A 332 -14.63 15.02 4.71
C GLN A 332 -13.49 14.34 5.48
N LEU A 333 -12.51 13.78 4.78
CA LEU A 333 -11.36 13.10 5.36
C LEU A 333 -10.18 14.03 5.65
N GLY A 334 -10.27 15.32 5.28
CA GLY A 334 -9.20 16.30 5.47
C GLY A 334 -8.00 16.13 4.53
N ILE A 335 -8.20 15.50 3.38
CA ILE A 335 -7.18 15.40 2.31
C ILE A 335 -7.08 16.77 1.63
N PRO A 336 -5.88 17.35 1.44
CA PRO A 336 -5.68 18.60 0.72
C PRO A 336 -6.28 18.56 -0.69
N ALA A 337 -6.79 19.70 -1.18
CA ALA A 337 -7.46 19.75 -2.46
C ALA A 337 -6.50 19.86 -3.66
N LYS A 338 -5.31 20.43 -3.43
CA LYS A 338 -4.34 20.80 -4.46
C LYS A 338 -2.93 20.38 -4.10
N LEU A 339 -2.11 20.15 -5.12
CA LEU A 339 -0.67 19.88 -4.96
C LEU A 339 0.08 21.07 -4.32
N SER A 340 -0.34 22.31 -4.62
CA SER A 340 0.22 23.50 -3.97
C SER A 340 -0.01 23.56 -2.46
N ASP A 341 -1.10 22.97 -1.95
CA ASP A 341 -1.38 22.92 -0.51
C ASP A 341 -0.35 22.09 0.28
N VAL A 342 0.40 21.24 -0.42
CA VAL A 342 1.47 20.38 0.14
C VAL A 342 2.87 20.79 -0.34
N GLY A 343 3.02 22.00 -0.87
CA GLY A 343 4.30 22.59 -1.25
C GLY A 343 4.84 22.18 -2.62
N VAL A 344 4.05 21.49 -3.43
CA VAL A 344 4.44 21.17 -4.81
C VAL A 344 4.40 22.43 -5.69
N THR A 345 5.40 22.58 -6.54
CA THR A 345 5.51 23.68 -7.51
C THR A 345 5.74 23.14 -8.92
N ARG A 346 5.63 24.02 -9.93
CA ARG A 346 5.88 23.63 -11.34
C ARG A 346 7.32 23.27 -11.66
N GLU A 347 8.26 23.59 -10.76
CA GLU A 347 9.71 23.46 -10.99
C GLU A 347 10.12 22.07 -11.51
N HIS A 348 9.52 21.02 -10.98
CA HIS A 348 9.88 19.63 -11.31
C HIS A 348 8.86 18.92 -12.21
N PHE A 349 7.85 19.59 -12.75
CA PHE A 349 6.78 18.93 -13.52
C PHE A 349 7.29 18.17 -14.75
N SER A 350 8.29 18.70 -15.46
CA SER A 350 8.90 18.00 -16.60
C SER A 350 9.52 16.67 -16.16
N GLN A 351 10.35 16.67 -15.11
CA GLN A 351 11.00 15.48 -14.61
C GLN A 351 10.00 14.49 -13.99
N MET A 352 9.02 15.00 -13.24
CA MET A 352 7.95 14.18 -12.66
C MET A 352 7.12 13.51 -13.76
N THR A 353 6.86 14.19 -14.86
CA THR A 353 6.17 13.64 -16.04
C THR A 353 6.98 12.51 -16.68
N GLU A 354 8.29 12.72 -16.87
CA GLU A 354 9.18 11.68 -17.41
C GLU A 354 9.22 10.44 -16.50
N ASP A 355 9.29 10.64 -15.19
CA ASP A 355 9.33 9.55 -14.23
C ASP A 355 7.98 8.81 -14.13
N ALA A 356 6.86 9.52 -14.17
CA ALA A 356 5.53 8.92 -14.26
C ALA A 356 5.39 8.03 -15.51
N MET A 357 5.88 8.49 -16.66
CA MET A 357 5.83 7.74 -17.93
C MET A 357 6.69 6.47 -17.94
N LYS A 358 7.69 6.36 -17.04
CA LYS A 358 8.47 5.11 -16.86
C LYS A 358 7.68 4.05 -16.09
N SER A 359 6.62 4.45 -15.39
CA SER A 359 5.79 3.52 -14.62
C SER A 359 5.05 2.55 -15.53
N GLY A 360 5.18 1.26 -15.24
CA GLY A 360 4.40 0.25 -15.94
C GLY A 360 2.88 0.40 -15.77
N ASN A 361 2.42 1.16 -14.78
CA ASN A 361 1.00 1.41 -14.52
C ASN A 361 0.33 2.23 -15.64
N ILE A 362 1.07 3.10 -16.33
CA ILE A 362 0.55 3.87 -17.48
C ILE A 362 -0.02 2.96 -18.56
N ALA A 363 0.63 1.83 -18.82
CA ALA A 363 0.25 0.91 -19.90
C ALA A 363 -1.10 0.20 -19.66
N VAL A 364 -1.55 0.14 -18.42
CA VAL A 364 -2.80 -0.54 -18.04
C VAL A 364 -3.89 0.42 -17.56
N ASN A 365 -3.63 1.74 -17.60
CA ASN A 365 -4.66 2.75 -17.35
C ASN A 365 -5.79 2.62 -18.38
N PRO A 366 -7.08 2.76 -17.99
CA PRO A 366 -8.20 2.52 -18.91
C PRO A 366 -8.20 3.44 -20.14
N ARG A 367 -7.75 4.69 -20.00
CA ARG A 367 -7.54 5.63 -21.08
C ARG A 367 -6.05 5.69 -21.44
N LYS A 368 -5.75 5.56 -22.74
CA LYS A 368 -4.37 5.71 -23.24
C LYS A 368 -3.82 7.08 -22.83
N THR A 369 -2.63 7.10 -22.27
CA THR A 369 -2.04 8.27 -21.65
C THR A 369 -0.67 8.58 -22.26
N GLY A 370 -0.41 9.84 -22.60
CA GLY A 370 0.87 10.36 -23.04
C GLY A 370 1.43 11.40 -22.07
N SER A 371 2.66 11.87 -22.34
CA SER A 371 3.34 12.85 -21.48
C SER A 371 2.56 14.17 -21.36
N GLU A 372 1.92 14.62 -22.44
CA GLU A 372 1.10 15.84 -22.41
C GLU A 372 -0.12 15.72 -21.50
N ASP A 373 -0.73 14.53 -21.46
CA ASP A 373 -1.87 14.25 -20.55
C ASP A 373 -1.43 14.31 -19.09
N ILE A 374 -0.30 13.65 -18.76
CA ILE A 374 0.26 13.65 -17.40
C ILE A 374 0.58 15.08 -16.95
N LEU A 375 1.27 15.85 -17.81
CA LEU A 375 1.58 17.24 -17.52
C LEU A 375 0.31 18.07 -17.29
N GLY A 376 -0.69 17.91 -18.17
CA GLY A 376 -1.98 18.59 -18.05
C GLY A 376 -2.71 18.28 -16.74
N ILE A 377 -2.67 17.01 -16.29
CA ILE A 377 -3.26 16.62 -15.01
C ILE A 377 -2.50 17.25 -13.83
N TYR A 378 -1.15 17.29 -13.85
CA TYR A 378 -0.37 17.99 -12.81
C TYR A 378 -0.68 19.48 -12.76
N GLU A 379 -0.81 20.14 -13.92
CA GLU A 379 -1.17 21.56 -14.02
C GLU A 379 -2.57 21.84 -13.46
N GLU A 380 -3.54 20.97 -13.73
CA GLU A 380 -4.90 21.09 -13.21
C GLU A 380 -4.96 20.86 -11.68
N ALA A 381 -4.12 19.97 -11.17
CA ALA A 381 -4.05 19.61 -9.76
C ALA A 381 -3.25 20.60 -8.90
N LEU A 382 -2.51 21.54 -9.50
CA LEU A 382 -1.73 22.57 -8.83
C LEU A 382 -2.64 23.69 -8.29
#